data_4110e5e927527b610c6cb91b4cf9b725
#
_entry.id   4110e5e927527b610c6cb91b4cf9b725
#
_cell.length_a   1.000
_cell.length_b   1.000
_cell.length_c   1.000
_cell.angle_alpha   90.00
_cell.angle_beta   90.00
_cell.angle_gamma   90.00
#
_symmetry.space_group_name_H-M   'P 1'
#
loop_
_entity.id
_entity.type
_entity.pdbx_description
1 polymer ?
#
loop_
_entity_poly.entity_id
_entity_poly.type
_entity_poly.pdbx_seq_one_letter_code
_entity_poly.pdbx_strand_id
1 'polypeptide(L)'
;MKNSIKKLIILSLLLIIISVIIILICGKTYSFSVISNKDINIINEEDVVEVLDVKKETDRTIVKIKSLKPGKTSLIVDYGSHMTYQVLYVHKSMIITDNSYFGKSNASEVIPISFSIILIYSLVLLIKKYISSIRDNIFQYKNIAYLGIIVFTSFFALSNIISIFNYRGLSQTINNTISSMTALSILLYPIAVITFVMVTISNIILIRKEGKSLRNLLGLFLGIFICVLTVLPNFVYGILMKAQIVDIYNLNSIGPYAYSFVESIVYLVIAYLECVLIGTIIIAIKSVKKKVTLDKDYIIILGCQIRKDGTLTPLLKGRVDKALEFRNKQLKESNKDLIFIPSGAKGSDEVISEAEAMKNYLLTQGIDEKSILVDDKSKNTFENIKFSNKLIKKKNANIAFSTTNYHVLRAGLIATEQGLKLDGLGSSTKSYFWINAFIREFIGTLFEERKKHIIVFSLIIVILILMITITYFDNNI
;
A
#
# COMPACT_ATOMS: atom_id res chain seq x y z
N MET A 1 8.09 1.05 -20.03
CA MET A 1 7.98 1.84 -18.79
C MET A 1 8.13 3.35 -19.03
N LYS A 2 9.24 3.83 -19.60
CA LYS A 2 9.45 5.27 -19.88
C LYS A 2 8.28 5.93 -20.65
N ASN A 3 7.70 5.26 -21.64
CA ASN A 3 6.64 5.84 -22.49
C ASN A 3 5.31 6.04 -21.77
N SER A 4 4.91 5.13 -20.86
CA SER A 4 3.67 5.29 -20.07
C SER A 4 3.79 6.37 -18.99
N ILE A 5 4.98 6.49 -18.36
CA ILE A 5 5.25 7.56 -17.39
C ILE A 5 5.28 8.91 -18.09
N LYS A 6 5.95 9.01 -19.27
CA LYS A 6 5.92 10.23 -20.08
C LYS A 6 4.48 10.67 -20.43
N LYS A 7 3.63 9.73 -20.86
CA LYS A 7 2.22 10.04 -21.18
C LYS A 7 1.45 10.52 -19.94
N LEU A 8 1.67 9.92 -18.77
CA LEU A 8 1.04 10.38 -17.52
C LEU A 8 1.50 11.80 -17.15
N ILE A 9 2.80 12.06 -17.21
CA ILE A 9 3.35 13.40 -16.93
C ILE A 9 2.77 14.44 -17.90
N ILE A 10 2.74 14.13 -19.21
CA ILE A 10 2.17 15.04 -20.22
C ILE A 10 0.69 15.30 -19.93
N LEU A 11 -0.10 14.27 -19.63
CA LEU A 11 -1.51 14.42 -19.28
C LEU A 11 -1.69 15.28 -18.03
N SER A 12 -0.89 15.03 -16.98
CA SER A 12 -0.95 15.81 -15.74
C SER A 12 -0.63 17.27 -15.97
N LEU A 13 0.44 17.56 -16.73
CA LEU A 13 0.81 18.93 -17.08
C LEU A 13 -0.28 19.63 -17.92
N LEU A 14 -0.84 18.93 -18.90
CA LEU A 14 -1.92 19.45 -19.72
C LEU A 14 -3.16 19.80 -18.89
N LEU A 15 -3.58 18.90 -17.99
CA LEU A 15 -4.74 19.13 -17.13
C LEU A 15 -4.49 20.26 -16.13
N ILE A 16 -3.28 20.39 -15.58
CA ILE A 16 -2.90 21.53 -14.73
C ILE A 16 -3.01 22.83 -15.50
N ILE A 17 -2.43 22.91 -16.72
CA ILE A 17 -2.48 24.11 -17.55
C ILE A 17 -3.93 24.48 -17.88
N ILE A 18 -4.74 23.51 -18.29
CA ILE A 18 -6.17 23.75 -18.59
C ILE A 18 -6.89 24.25 -17.34
N SER A 19 -6.68 23.66 -16.18
CA SER A 19 -7.28 24.07 -14.90
C SER A 19 -6.93 25.51 -14.56
N VAL A 20 -5.65 25.88 -14.69
CA VAL A 20 -5.18 27.25 -14.45
C VAL A 20 -5.83 28.23 -15.40
N ILE A 21 -5.90 27.90 -16.70
CA ILE A 21 -6.53 28.80 -17.72
C ILE A 21 -8.01 29.01 -17.40
N ILE A 22 -8.77 27.96 -17.07
CA ILE A 22 -10.20 28.04 -16.73
C ILE A 22 -10.39 28.95 -15.50
N ILE A 23 -9.58 28.76 -14.45
CA ILE A 23 -9.66 29.53 -13.21
C ILE A 23 -9.31 31.01 -13.50
N LEU A 24 -8.28 31.28 -14.31
CA LEU A 24 -7.89 32.67 -14.69
C LEU A 24 -8.98 33.38 -15.48
N ILE A 25 -9.71 32.67 -16.34
CA ILE A 25 -10.80 33.26 -17.14
C ILE A 25 -12.05 33.46 -16.27
N CYS A 26 -12.49 32.43 -15.56
CA CYS A 26 -13.75 32.45 -14.82
C CYS A 26 -13.62 33.02 -13.41
N GLY A 27 -12.41 33.00 -12.81
CA GLY A 27 -12.21 33.40 -11.41
C GLY A 27 -12.28 34.89 -11.13
N LYS A 28 -12.30 35.76 -12.16
CA LYS A 28 -12.47 37.22 -12.01
C LYS A 28 -13.88 37.60 -11.58
N THR A 29 -14.83 36.73 -11.74
CA THR A 29 -16.18 36.85 -11.20
C THR A 29 -16.41 35.75 -10.20
N TYR A 30 -17.27 35.96 -9.22
CA TYR A 30 -17.68 34.98 -8.24
C TYR A 30 -19.18 35.02 -8.03
N SER A 31 -19.81 33.88 -7.87
CA SER A 31 -21.22 33.78 -7.59
C SER A 31 -21.46 32.91 -6.35
N PHE A 32 -22.23 33.41 -5.40
CA PHE A 32 -22.65 32.68 -4.25
C PHE A 32 -24.17 32.70 -4.08
N SER A 33 -24.76 31.73 -3.44
CA SER A 33 -26.18 31.65 -3.20
C SER A 33 -26.49 31.78 -1.72
N VAL A 34 -27.50 32.55 -1.44
CA VAL A 34 -28.03 32.80 -0.11
C VAL A 34 -29.44 32.22 -0.06
N ILE A 35 -29.71 31.34 0.90
CA ILE A 35 -31.06 30.78 1.10
C ILE A 35 -31.91 31.82 1.79
N SER A 36 -32.89 32.39 1.08
CA SER A 36 -33.81 33.36 1.63
C SER A 36 -35.05 33.43 0.75
N ASN A 37 -36.23 33.35 1.42
CA ASN A 37 -37.51 33.57 0.80
C ASN A 37 -37.90 35.07 0.79
N LYS A 38 -37.12 35.90 1.50
CA LYS A 38 -37.33 37.36 1.60
C LYS A 38 -36.31 38.10 0.71
N ASP A 39 -36.57 39.35 0.44
CA ASP A 39 -35.60 40.25 -0.21
C ASP A 39 -34.42 40.43 0.74
N ILE A 40 -33.22 40.35 0.19
CA ILE A 40 -31.97 40.58 0.90
C ILE A 40 -31.33 41.85 0.38
N ASN A 41 -30.67 42.59 1.26
CA ASN A 41 -29.83 43.72 0.88
C ASN A 41 -28.36 43.32 0.98
N ILE A 42 -27.56 43.64 -0.04
CA ILE A 42 -26.11 43.38 -0.07
C ILE A 42 -25.39 44.70 0.16
N ILE A 43 -24.68 44.78 1.27
CA ILE A 43 -23.89 45.96 1.62
C ILE A 43 -22.43 45.63 1.35
N ASN A 44 -21.80 46.42 0.50
CA ASN A 44 -20.39 46.37 0.16
C ASN A 44 -19.73 47.64 0.70
N GLU A 45 -18.98 47.50 1.77
CA GLU A 45 -18.33 48.63 2.46
C GLU A 45 -16.94 48.98 1.86
N GLU A 46 -16.36 48.06 1.08
CA GLU A 46 -15.02 48.22 0.53
C GLU A 46 -15.01 48.10 -0.99
N ASP A 47 -14.26 48.99 -1.68
CA ASP A 47 -14.07 48.96 -3.14
C ASP A 47 -13.12 47.87 -3.63
N VAL A 48 -13.25 46.67 -3.13
CA VAL A 48 -12.43 45.48 -3.52
C VAL A 48 -13.17 44.67 -4.58
N VAL A 49 -14.50 44.60 -4.46
CA VAL A 49 -15.38 43.92 -5.40
C VAL A 49 -16.57 44.80 -5.79
N GLU A 50 -17.17 44.54 -6.93
CA GLU A 50 -18.40 45.17 -7.42
C GLU A 50 -19.51 44.12 -7.51
N VAL A 51 -20.70 44.44 -7.01
CA VAL A 51 -21.89 43.59 -7.17
C VAL A 51 -22.46 43.83 -8.56
N LEU A 52 -22.41 42.83 -9.42
CA LEU A 52 -22.88 42.90 -10.80
C LEU A 52 -24.37 42.61 -10.93
N ASP A 53 -24.87 41.64 -10.17
CA ASP A 53 -26.25 41.15 -10.28
C ASP A 53 -26.70 40.47 -8.98
N VAL A 54 -27.98 40.66 -8.65
CA VAL A 54 -28.67 40.02 -7.53
C VAL A 54 -29.94 39.39 -8.05
N LYS A 55 -29.91 38.08 -8.37
CA LYS A 55 -31.03 37.38 -8.97
C LYS A 55 -31.75 36.54 -7.93
N LYS A 56 -33.03 36.84 -7.73
CA LYS A 56 -33.91 36.09 -6.83
C LYS A 56 -34.49 34.84 -7.54
N GLU A 57 -34.35 33.69 -6.93
CA GLU A 57 -34.99 32.43 -7.30
C GLU A 57 -36.01 32.07 -6.21
N THR A 58 -36.74 30.97 -6.36
CA THR A 58 -37.89 30.58 -5.47
C THR A 58 -37.50 30.42 -4.00
N ASP A 59 -36.31 29.87 -3.72
CA ASP A 59 -35.85 29.51 -2.37
C ASP A 59 -34.47 30.13 -2.02
N ARG A 60 -33.84 30.83 -2.98
CA ARG A 60 -32.50 31.42 -2.84
C ARG A 60 -32.32 32.65 -3.68
N THR A 61 -31.37 33.46 -3.28
CA THR A 61 -30.89 34.61 -4.06
C THR A 61 -29.46 34.34 -4.47
N ILE A 62 -29.17 34.52 -5.77
CA ILE A 62 -27.84 34.38 -6.34
C ILE A 62 -27.22 35.78 -6.46
N VAL A 63 -26.06 35.99 -5.84
CA VAL A 63 -25.30 37.22 -5.90
C VAL A 63 -24.09 37.01 -6.79
N LYS A 64 -23.92 37.81 -7.81
CA LYS A 64 -22.77 37.80 -8.72
C LYS A 64 -21.93 39.03 -8.52
N ILE A 65 -20.64 38.85 -8.32
CA ILE A 65 -19.67 39.91 -8.06
C ILE A 65 -18.49 39.80 -9.01
N LYS A 66 -17.75 40.93 -9.13
CA LYS A 66 -16.52 41.05 -9.93
C LYS A 66 -15.42 41.72 -9.11
N SER A 67 -14.19 41.30 -9.33
CA SER A 67 -13.01 41.87 -8.69
C SER A 67 -12.67 43.26 -9.27
N LEU A 68 -12.38 44.22 -8.39
CA LEU A 68 -11.92 45.56 -8.75
C LEU A 68 -10.43 45.77 -8.44
N LYS A 69 -9.99 45.37 -7.26
CA LYS A 69 -8.58 45.46 -6.82
C LYS A 69 -8.23 44.29 -5.88
N PRO A 70 -6.97 43.90 -5.78
CA PRO A 70 -6.54 42.89 -4.82
C PRO A 70 -6.80 43.33 -3.38
N GLY A 71 -7.24 42.41 -2.53
CA GLY A 71 -7.50 42.63 -1.10
C GLY A 71 -8.44 41.62 -0.49
N LYS A 72 -8.69 41.76 0.79
CA LYS A 72 -9.71 41.02 1.54
C LYS A 72 -10.89 41.92 1.77
N THR A 73 -12.10 41.43 1.62
CA THR A 73 -13.35 42.20 1.88
C THR A 73 -14.39 41.26 2.48
N SER A 74 -15.42 41.85 3.10
CA SER A 74 -16.60 41.14 3.61
C SER A 74 -17.85 41.81 3.03
N LEU A 75 -18.65 41.03 2.29
CA LEU A 75 -20.00 41.44 1.93
C LEU A 75 -20.95 41.14 3.04
N ILE A 76 -21.73 42.10 3.49
CA ILE A 76 -22.79 41.93 4.49
C ILE A 76 -24.06 41.56 3.73
N VAL A 77 -24.64 40.43 4.09
CA VAL A 77 -25.95 40.00 3.59
C VAL A 77 -26.95 40.27 4.69
N ASP A 78 -27.79 41.27 4.48
CA ASP A 78 -28.84 41.68 5.43
C ASP A 78 -30.20 41.06 5.05
N TYR A 79 -30.72 40.25 5.96
CA TYR A 79 -32.02 39.58 5.85
C TYR A 79 -33.16 40.38 6.51
N GLY A 80 -32.86 41.57 7.03
CA GLY A 80 -33.79 42.37 7.83
C GLY A 80 -33.96 41.90 9.26
N SER A 81 -33.81 40.63 9.53
CA SER A 81 -33.91 40.04 10.88
C SER A 81 -32.52 39.68 11.49
N HIS A 82 -31.55 39.45 10.66
CA HIS A 82 -30.16 39.13 11.01
C HIS A 82 -29.24 39.45 9.83
N MET A 83 -27.97 39.55 10.11
CA MET A 83 -26.94 39.79 9.11
C MET A 83 -25.97 38.60 9.09
N THR A 84 -25.47 38.24 7.91
CA THR A 84 -24.36 37.29 7.72
C THR A 84 -23.26 37.94 6.90
N TYR A 85 -22.04 37.39 7.06
CA TYR A 85 -20.86 37.93 6.39
C TYR A 85 -20.31 36.90 5.40
N GLN A 86 -20.15 37.34 4.15
CA GLN A 86 -19.45 36.57 3.12
C GLN A 86 -18.03 37.13 2.97
N VAL A 87 -17.04 36.46 3.57
CA VAL A 87 -15.63 36.85 3.45
C VAL A 87 -15.09 36.47 2.07
N LEU A 88 -14.41 37.38 1.42
CA LEU A 88 -13.86 37.21 0.06
C LEU A 88 -12.42 37.68 0.01
N TYR A 89 -11.63 36.98 -0.78
CA TYR A 89 -10.23 37.29 -1.05
C TYR A 89 -10.06 37.53 -2.54
N VAL A 90 -9.57 38.70 -2.94
CA VAL A 90 -9.21 39.02 -4.30
C VAL A 90 -7.69 38.96 -4.41
N HIS A 91 -7.20 38.02 -5.17
CA HIS A 91 -5.76 37.79 -5.38
C HIS A 91 -5.16 38.85 -6.33
N LYS A 92 -3.83 38.95 -6.40
CA LYS A 92 -3.11 39.79 -7.37
C LYS A 92 -3.45 39.43 -8.83
N SER A 93 -3.86 38.21 -9.11
CA SER A 93 -4.37 37.73 -10.39
C SER A 93 -5.81 38.14 -10.68
N MET A 94 -6.45 38.90 -9.78
CA MET A 94 -7.86 39.31 -9.83
C MET A 94 -8.84 38.14 -9.69
N ILE A 95 -8.39 36.94 -9.26
CA ILE A 95 -9.25 35.82 -8.93
C ILE A 95 -9.88 36.05 -7.56
N ILE A 96 -11.18 35.80 -7.45
CA ILE A 96 -11.93 35.86 -6.19
C ILE A 96 -12.03 34.46 -5.60
N THR A 97 -11.71 34.30 -4.30
CA THR A 97 -11.96 33.11 -3.52
C THR A 97 -12.81 33.43 -2.31
N ASP A 98 -13.55 32.43 -1.81
CA ASP A 98 -14.32 32.55 -0.57
C ASP A 98 -13.52 32.07 0.65
N ASN A 99 -13.79 32.63 1.80
CA ASN A 99 -13.36 32.20 3.13
C ASN A 99 -11.85 32.04 3.38
N SER A 100 -11.03 31.89 2.34
CA SER A 100 -9.58 31.73 2.44
C SER A 100 -8.88 32.01 1.12
N TYR A 101 -7.55 32.19 1.16
CA TYR A 101 -6.74 32.41 -0.06
C TYR A 101 -6.80 31.25 -1.05
N PHE A 102 -6.91 30.01 -0.54
CA PHE A 102 -7.08 28.80 -1.35
C PHE A 102 -8.52 28.29 -1.34
N GLY A 103 -9.47 29.17 -1.03
CA GLY A 103 -10.90 28.87 -1.01
C GLY A 103 -11.49 28.57 -2.40
N LYS A 104 -12.80 28.40 -2.43
CA LYS A 104 -13.54 28.15 -3.67
C LYS A 104 -13.56 29.44 -4.52
N SER A 105 -13.17 29.33 -5.78
CA SER A 105 -13.38 30.36 -6.81
C SER A 105 -14.38 29.85 -7.86
N ASN A 106 -14.83 30.74 -8.72
CA ASN A 106 -15.67 30.35 -9.85
C ASN A 106 -14.91 29.37 -10.77
N ALA A 107 -15.53 28.24 -11.08
CA ALA A 107 -14.94 27.14 -11.85
C ALA A 107 -13.72 26.44 -11.18
N SER A 108 -13.50 26.62 -9.90
CA SER A 108 -12.40 25.94 -9.19
C SER A 108 -12.63 24.43 -9.01
N GLU A 109 -13.87 23.95 -9.21
CA GLU A 109 -14.19 22.52 -9.28
C GLU A 109 -13.39 21.75 -10.36
N VAL A 110 -12.84 22.47 -11.35
CA VAL A 110 -11.95 21.86 -12.36
C VAL A 110 -10.70 21.19 -11.74
N ILE A 111 -10.23 21.66 -10.56
CA ILE A 111 -9.07 21.09 -9.86
C ILE A 111 -9.34 19.66 -9.42
N PRO A 112 -10.36 19.35 -8.59
CA PRO A 112 -10.61 17.98 -8.16
C PRO A 112 -11.07 17.09 -9.32
N ILE A 113 -11.74 17.61 -10.33
CA ILE A 113 -12.08 16.87 -11.56
C ILE A 113 -10.80 16.44 -12.29
N SER A 114 -9.88 17.37 -12.53
CA SER A 114 -8.61 17.06 -13.20
C SER A 114 -7.77 16.06 -12.40
N PHE A 115 -7.74 16.21 -11.08
CA PHE A 115 -7.06 15.29 -10.19
C PHE A 115 -7.68 13.88 -10.23
N SER A 116 -9.02 13.77 -10.24
CA SER A 116 -9.72 12.50 -10.42
C SER A 116 -9.36 11.81 -11.74
N ILE A 117 -9.30 12.57 -12.84
CA ILE A 117 -8.90 12.04 -14.16
C ILE A 117 -7.47 11.48 -14.10
N ILE A 118 -6.53 12.20 -13.46
CA ILE A 118 -5.14 11.74 -13.28
C ILE A 118 -5.09 10.45 -12.48
N LEU A 119 -5.85 10.37 -11.37
CA LEU A 119 -5.90 9.18 -10.52
C LEU A 119 -6.47 7.98 -11.27
N ILE A 120 -7.59 8.13 -11.96
CA ILE A 120 -8.22 7.05 -12.75
C ILE A 120 -7.27 6.58 -13.86
N TYR A 121 -6.64 7.50 -14.59
CA TYR A 121 -5.69 7.14 -15.64
C TYR A 121 -4.46 6.41 -15.06
N SER A 122 -3.95 6.87 -13.92
CA SER A 122 -2.87 6.20 -13.18
C SER A 122 -3.24 4.78 -12.78
N LEU A 123 -4.47 4.59 -12.28
CA LEU A 123 -5.02 3.30 -11.90
C LEU A 123 -5.09 2.32 -13.09
N VAL A 124 -5.60 2.79 -14.24
CA VAL A 124 -5.64 1.99 -15.47
C VAL A 124 -4.23 1.56 -15.91
N LEU A 125 -3.25 2.47 -15.84
CA LEU A 125 -1.85 2.14 -16.17
C LEU A 125 -1.24 1.13 -15.19
N LEU A 126 -1.54 1.26 -13.90
CA LEU A 126 -1.06 0.34 -12.85
C LEU A 126 -1.65 -1.06 -13.05
N ILE A 127 -2.96 -1.16 -13.32
CA ILE A 127 -3.63 -2.44 -13.59
C ILE A 127 -3.03 -3.11 -14.83
N LYS A 128 -2.84 -2.37 -15.93
CA LYS A 128 -2.21 -2.91 -17.16
C LYS A 128 -0.78 -3.42 -16.86
N LYS A 129 0.01 -2.67 -16.09
CA LYS A 129 1.37 -3.10 -15.69
C LYS A 129 1.35 -4.32 -14.79
N TYR A 130 0.44 -4.37 -13.83
CA TYR A 130 0.27 -5.52 -12.96
C TYR A 130 -0.05 -6.78 -13.76
N ILE A 131 -1.04 -6.72 -14.67
CA ILE A 131 -1.43 -7.85 -15.52
C ILE A 131 -0.26 -8.33 -16.39
N SER A 132 0.48 -7.41 -17.00
CA SER A 132 1.67 -7.75 -17.80
C SER A 132 2.78 -8.37 -16.96
N SER A 133 3.03 -7.83 -15.78
CA SER A 133 4.10 -8.28 -14.88
C SER A 133 3.82 -9.67 -14.30
N ILE A 134 2.58 -9.94 -13.88
CA ILE A 134 2.21 -11.24 -13.31
C ILE A 134 2.23 -12.37 -14.35
N ARG A 135 1.93 -12.04 -15.62
CA ARG A 135 2.05 -12.99 -16.74
C ARG A 135 3.50 -13.33 -17.06
N ASP A 136 4.42 -12.36 -16.96
CA ASP A 136 5.85 -12.60 -17.20
C ASP A 136 6.46 -13.46 -16.09
N ASN A 137 6.33 -13.03 -14.84
CA ASN A 137 6.79 -13.80 -13.69
C ASN A 137 6.03 -13.36 -12.43
N ILE A 138 5.33 -14.32 -11.81
CA ILE A 138 4.58 -14.09 -10.58
C ILE A 138 5.49 -13.73 -9.40
N PHE A 139 6.72 -14.24 -9.37
CA PHE A 139 7.71 -14.07 -8.32
C PHE A 139 8.54 -12.78 -8.49
N GLN A 140 7.87 -11.66 -8.75
CA GLN A 140 8.51 -10.34 -8.79
C GLN A 140 7.91 -9.46 -7.70
N TYR A 141 8.76 -8.86 -6.87
CA TYR A 141 8.28 -7.96 -5.80
C TYR A 141 7.39 -6.83 -6.31
N LYS A 142 7.64 -6.34 -7.52
CA LYS A 142 6.79 -5.30 -8.15
C LYS A 142 5.32 -5.71 -8.28
N ASN A 143 4.98 -7.02 -8.32
CA ASN A 143 3.59 -7.46 -8.36
C ASN A 143 2.87 -7.17 -7.03
N ILE A 144 3.56 -7.35 -5.90
CA ILE A 144 3.07 -6.97 -4.57
C ILE A 144 2.88 -5.45 -4.51
N ALA A 145 3.90 -4.69 -4.93
CA ALA A 145 3.86 -3.24 -4.94
C ALA A 145 2.73 -2.69 -5.83
N TYR A 146 2.54 -3.23 -7.04
CA TYR A 146 1.44 -2.81 -7.91
C TYR A 146 0.07 -3.03 -7.26
N LEU A 147 -0.16 -4.20 -6.63
CA LEU A 147 -1.42 -4.47 -5.94
C LEU A 147 -1.64 -3.50 -4.77
N GLY A 148 -0.63 -3.30 -3.92
CA GLY A 148 -0.72 -2.35 -2.82
C GLY A 148 -1.04 -0.93 -3.31
N ILE A 149 -0.34 -0.45 -4.34
CA ILE A 149 -0.59 0.88 -4.93
C ILE A 149 -1.97 0.94 -5.60
N ILE A 150 -2.44 -0.12 -6.25
CA ILE A 150 -3.78 -0.18 -6.84
C ILE A 150 -4.84 -0.02 -5.75
N VAL A 151 -4.75 -0.75 -4.64
CA VAL A 151 -5.69 -0.64 -3.51
C VAL A 151 -5.70 0.79 -2.98
N PHE A 152 -4.53 1.34 -2.69
CA PHE A 152 -4.37 2.69 -2.18
C PHE A 152 -4.93 3.75 -3.15
N THR A 153 -4.52 3.72 -4.42
CA THR A 153 -4.97 4.69 -5.44
C THR A 153 -6.46 4.58 -5.73
N SER A 154 -7.05 3.37 -5.68
CA SER A 154 -8.49 3.17 -5.86
C SER A 154 -9.30 3.87 -4.77
N PHE A 155 -8.85 3.75 -3.51
CA PHE A 155 -9.50 4.43 -2.38
C PHE A 155 -9.42 5.95 -2.53
N PHE A 156 -8.24 6.48 -2.88
CA PHE A 156 -8.07 7.93 -3.10
C PHE A 156 -8.88 8.45 -4.27
N ALA A 157 -8.96 7.71 -5.37
CA ALA A 157 -9.78 8.09 -6.51
C ALA A 157 -11.26 8.15 -6.13
N LEU A 158 -11.76 7.16 -5.39
CA LEU A 158 -13.15 7.14 -4.91
C LEU A 158 -13.43 8.30 -3.96
N SER A 159 -12.56 8.51 -2.96
CA SER A 159 -12.70 9.61 -2.00
C SER A 159 -12.70 10.99 -2.69
N ASN A 160 -11.79 11.18 -3.66
CA ASN A 160 -11.72 12.44 -4.41
C ASN A 160 -12.96 12.66 -5.30
N ILE A 161 -13.50 11.61 -5.93
CA ILE A 161 -14.75 11.71 -6.71
C ILE A 161 -15.91 12.12 -5.81
N ILE A 162 -16.03 11.54 -4.62
CA ILE A 162 -17.07 11.92 -3.65
C ILE A 162 -16.90 13.37 -3.22
N SER A 163 -15.66 13.84 -3.03
CA SER A 163 -15.39 15.22 -2.59
C SER A 163 -15.74 16.28 -3.62
N ILE A 164 -15.84 15.94 -4.92
CA ILE A 164 -16.23 16.89 -5.98
C ILE A 164 -17.58 17.53 -5.67
N PHE A 165 -18.54 16.75 -5.15
CA PHE A 165 -19.89 17.23 -4.81
C PHE A 165 -19.93 18.21 -3.64
N ASN A 166 -18.86 18.24 -2.80
CA ASN A 166 -18.73 19.06 -1.61
C ASN A 166 -17.49 19.97 -1.67
N TYR A 167 -17.04 20.30 -2.87
CA TYR A 167 -15.81 21.08 -3.06
C TYR A 167 -15.96 22.52 -2.53
N ARG A 168 -15.06 22.92 -1.63
CA ARG A 168 -14.99 24.25 -1.01
C ARG A 168 -13.62 24.90 -1.12
N GLY A 169 -12.87 24.60 -2.17
CA GLY A 169 -11.54 25.16 -2.43
C GLY A 169 -10.39 24.18 -2.22
N LEU A 170 -9.17 24.65 -2.51
CA LEU A 170 -7.97 23.80 -2.48
C LEU A 170 -7.63 23.34 -1.06
N SER A 171 -7.73 24.22 -0.07
CA SER A 171 -7.47 23.89 1.34
C SER A 171 -8.39 22.76 1.82
N GLN A 172 -9.69 22.83 1.53
CA GLN A 172 -10.64 21.76 1.86
C GLN A 172 -10.31 20.46 1.12
N THR A 173 -9.85 20.54 -0.14
CA THR A 173 -9.43 19.34 -0.89
C THR A 173 -8.20 18.68 -0.27
N ILE A 174 -7.23 19.46 0.22
CA ILE A 174 -6.07 18.96 0.95
C ILE A 174 -6.52 18.28 2.25
N ASN A 175 -7.37 18.95 3.03
CA ASN A 175 -7.90 18.40 4.29
C ASN A 175 -8.69 17.11 4.05
N ASN A 176 -9.53 17.04 3.01
CA ASN A 176 -10.25 15.83 2.61
C ASN A 176 -9.28 14.71 2.21
N THR A 177 -8.16 15.04 1.55
CA THR A 177 -7.16 14.07 1.16
C THR A 177 -6.46 13.50 2.40
N ILE A 178 -6.06 14.34 3.36
CA ILE A 178 -5.48 13.92 4.63
C ILE A 178 -6.48 13.05 5.42
N SER A 179 -7.74 13.49 5.54
CA SER A 179 -8.82 12.73 6.19
C SER A 179 -9.10 11.39 5.51
N SER A 180 -8.92 11.31 4.19
CA SER A 180 -9.05 10.05 3.45
C SER A 180 -7.94 9.05 3.81
N MET A 181 -6.75 9.50 4.16
CA MET A 181 -5.68 8.62 4.66
C MET A 181 -6.06 8.01 6.00
N THR A 182 -6.60 8.82 6.90
CA THR A 182 -7.14 8.34 8.18
C THR A 182 -8.32 7.39 7.97
N ALA A 183 -9.26 7.74 7.09
CA ALA A 183 -10.40 6.90 6.75
C ALA A 183 -9.99 5.55 6.15
N LEU A 184 -8.94 5.51 5.31
CA LEU A 184 -8.40 4.26 4.78
C LEU A 184 -7.84 3.37 5.89
N SER A 185 -7.05 3.92 6.82
CA SER A 185 -6.52 3.13 7.93
C SER A 185 -7.63 2.63 8.86
N ILE A 186 -8.66 3.44 9.13
CA ILE A 186 -9.84 3.02 9.90
C ILE A 186 -10.60 1.90 9.19
N LEU A 187 -10.78 2.00 7.87
CA LEU A 187 -11.43 0.96 7.06
C LEU A 187 -10.66 -0.36 7.09
N LEU A 188 -9.33 -0.30 7.08
CA LEU A 188 -8.45 -1.47 7.12
C LEU A 188 -8.20 -1.99 8.55
N TYR A 189 -8.47 -1.18 9.58
CA TYR A 189 -8.27 -1.54 10.99
C TYR A 189 -8.88 -2.89 11.41
N PRO A 190 -10.12 -3.27 10.99
CA PRO A 190 -10.65 -4.60 11.28
C PRO A 190 -9.76 -5.73 10.77
N ILE A 191 -9.08 -5.55 9.64
CA ILE A 191 -8.13 -6.53 9.09
C ILE A 191 -6.92 -6.66 10.02
N ALA A 192 -6.39 -5.54 10.50
CA ALA A 192 -5.29 -5.52 11.47
C ALA A 192 -5.68 -6.22 12.78
N VAL A 193 -6.87 -5.92 13.32
CA VAL A 193 -7.39 -6.54 14.55
C VAL A 193 -7.61 -8.05 14.36
N ILE A 194 -8.26 -8.47 13.28
CA ILE A 194 -8.45 -9.90 12.97
C ILE A 194 -7.10 -10.60 12.84
N THR A 195 -6.17 -9.99 12.11
CA THR A 195 -4.81 -10.53 11.95
C THR A 195 -4.11 -10.65 13.31
N PHE A 196 -4.19 -9.63 14.16
CA PHE A 196 -3.63 -9.65 15.52
C PHE A 196 -4.23 -10.78 16.37
N VAL A 197 -5.56 -10.91 16.40
CA VAL A 197 -6.26 -11.98 17.14
C VAL A 197 -5.85 -13.36 16.63
N MET A 198 -5.85 -13.57 15.31
CA MET A 198 -5.45 -14.82 14.68
C MET A 198 -3.99 -15.19 15.00
N VAL A 199 -3.11 -14.19 14.94
CA VAL A 199 -1.67 -14.37 15.26
C VAL A 199 -1.49 -14.68 16.73
N THR A 200 -2.20 -13.99 17.62
CA THR A 200 -2.13 -14.24 19.08
C THR A 200 -2.60 -15.66 19.42
N ILE A 201 -3.74 -16.07 18.89
CA ILE A 201 -4.24 -17.45 19.09
C ILE A 201 -3.25 -18.47 18.53
N SER A 202 -2.75 -18.24 17.29
CA SER A 202 -1.76 -19.09 16.65
C SER A 202 -0.45 -19.18 17.46
N ASN A 203 0.03 -18.07 18.03
CA ASN A 203 1.21 -18.05 18.90
C ASN A 203 1.00 -18.80 20.19
N ILE A 204 -0.15 -18.67 20.85
CA ILE A 204 -0.47 -19.42 22.07
C ILE A 204 -0.45 -20.93 21.79
N ILE A 205 -1.06 -21.37 20.69
CA ILE A 205 -1.06 -22.78 20.29
C ILE A 205 0.36 -23.27 19.96
N LEU A 206 1.15 -22.44 19.25
CA LEU A 206 2.51 -22.76 18.87
C LEU A 206 3.43 -22.92 20.09
N ILE A 207 3.36 -21.96 21.04
CA ILE A 207 4.13 -22.00 22.28
C ILE A 207 3.78 -23.24 23.11
N ARG A 208 2.50 -23.63 23.17
CA ARG A 208 2.06 -24.83 23.88
C ARG A 208 2.57 -26.14 23.24
N LYS A 209 2.74 -26.17 21.91
CA LYS A 209 3.14 -27.38 21.15
C LYS A 209 4.65 -27.48 20.90
N GLU A 210 5.32 -26.34 20.67
CA GLU A 210 6.71 -26.31 20.21
C GLU A 210 7.65 -25.55 21.16
N GLY A 211 7.12 -25.04 22.28
CA GLY A 211 7.91 -24.31 23.27
C GLY A 211 8.11 -22.82 22.94
N LYS A 212 8.69 -22.09 23.90
CA LYS A 212 8.95 -20.64 23.80
C LYS A 212 10.22 -20.39 22.99
N SER A 213 10.10 -19.61 21.91
CA SER A 213 11.24 -19.06 21.16
C SER A 213 10.93 -17.65 20.67
N LEU A 214 11.96 -16.81 20.51
CA LEU A 214 11.79 -15.46 19.96
C LEU A 214 11.17 -15.48 18.56
N ARG A 215 11.48 -16.48 17.75
CA ARG A 215 10.90 -16.66 16.42
C ARG A 215 9.39 -16.91 16.46
N ASN A 216 8.92 -17.59 17.49
CA ASN A 216 7.50 -17.90 17.68
C ASN A 216 6.71 -16.68 18.19
N LEU A 217 7.38 -15.66 18.74
CA LEU A 217 6.78 -14.43 19.29
C LEU A 217 6.73 -13.26 18.30
N LEU A 218 7.42 -13.35 17.15
CA LEU A 218 7.50 -12.24 16.17
C LEU A 218 6.14 -11.71 15.74
N GLY A 219 5.18 -12.60 15.51
CA GLY A 219 3.83 -12.19 15.12
C GLY A 219 3.12 -11.43 16.25
N LEU A 220 3.28 -11.87 17.50
CA LEU A 220 2.71 -11.19 18.66
C LEU A 220 3.29 -9.76 18.81
N PHE A 221 4.62 -9.63 18.68
CA PHE A 221 5.26 -8.31 18.70
C PHE A 221 4.75 -7.39 17.58
N LEU A 222 4.60 -7.90 16.38
CA LEU A 222 4.03 -7.12 15.27
C LEU A 222 2.60 -6.65 15.57
N GLY A 223 1.76 -7.53 16.09
CA GLY A 223 0.38 -7.20 16.44
C GLY A 223 0.32 -6.14 17.56
N ILE A 224 1.11 -6.30 18.63
CA ILE A 224 1.21 -5.31 19.71
C ILE A 224 1.71 -3.97 19.14
N PHE A 225 2.73 -3.99 18.27
CA PHE A 225 3.28 -2.79 17.63
C PHE A 225 2.20 -2.05 16.83
N ILE A 226 1.40 -2.75 16.03
CA ILE A 226 0.28 -2.14 15.28
C ILE A 226 -0.75 -1.54 16.23
N CYS A 227 -1.16 -2.25 17.29
CA CYS A 227 -2.09 -1.75 18.28
C CYS A 227 -1.57 -0.49 19.00
N VAL A 228 -0.29 -0.49 19.37
CA VAL A 228 0.35 0.68 20.01
C VAL A 228 0.36 1.86 19.05
N LEU A 229 0.75 1.66 17.79
CA LEU A 229 0.77 2.72 16.78
C LEU A 229 -0.60 3.35 16.56
N THR A 230 -1.67 2.58 16.60
CA THR A 230 -3.04 3.11 16.39
C THR A 230 -3.56 3.92 17.57
N VAL A 231 -3.17 3.58 18.80
CA VAL A 231 -3.62 4.26 20.02
C VAL A 231 -2.72 5.43 20.41
N LEU A 232 -1.42 5.32 20.11
CA LEU A 232 -0.40 6.26 20.53
C LEU A 232 -0.68 7.74 20.15
N PRO A 233 -1.09 8.09 18.90
CA PRO A 233 -1.36 9.48 18.54
C PRO A 233 -2.45 10.10 19.42
N ASN A 234 -3.56 9.41 19.60
CA ASN A 234 -4.68 9.89 20.43
C ASN A 234 -4.29 10.01 21.90
N PHE A 235 -3.47 9.08 22.40
CA PHE A 235 -2.98 9.13 23.78
C PHE A 235 -2.02 10.31 24.00
N VAL A 236 -1.05 10.50 23.12
CA VAL A 236 -0.12 11.64 23.15
C VAL A 236 -0.88 12.96 23.03
N TYR A 237 -1.83 13.04 22.12
CA TYR A 237 -2.70 14.19 21.96
C TYR A 237 -3.44 14.54 23.26
N GLY A 238 -4.07 13.55 23.90
CA GLY A 238 -4.76 13.75 25.18
C GLY A 238 -3.85 14.29 26.29
N ILE A 239 -2.58 13.87 26.32
CA ILE A 239 -1.58 14.41 27.26
C ILE A 239 -1.23 15.86 26.92
N LEU A 240 -0.94 16.17 25.66
CA LEU A 240 -0.56 17.51 25.21
C LEU A 240 -1.67 18.53 25.41
N MET A 241 -2.94 18.13 25.19
CA MET A 241 -4.11 18.95 25.50
C MET A 241 -4.24 19.24 27.01
N LYS A 242 -4.15 18.20 27.85
CA LYS A 242 -4.21 18.38 29.33
C LYS A 242 -3.09 19.25 29.85
N ALA A 243 -1.90 19.18 29.26
CA ALA A 243 -0.76 20.00 29.60
C ALA A 243 -0.83 21.42 29.03
N GLN A 244 -1.89 21.78 28.29
CA GLN A 244 -2.07 23.06 27.59
C GLN A 244 -0.92 23.42 26.61
N ILE A 245 -0.20 22.41 26.13
CA ILE A 245 0.91 22.59 25.18
C ILE A 245 0.36 22.76 23.77
N VAL A 246 -0.77 22.14 23.45
CA VAL A 246 -1.45 22.24 22.16
C VAL A 246 -2.87 22.73 22.38
N ASP A 247 -3.19 23.88 21.82
CA ASP A 247 -4.55 24.39 21.68
C ASP A 247 -4.99 24.24 20.24
N ILE A 248 -5.90 23.27 19.98
CA ILE A 248 -6.41 23.00 18.62
C ILE A 248 -7.29 24.13 18.07
N TYR A 249 -7.82 24.99 18.94
CA TYR A 249 -8.64 26.12 18.52
C TYR A 249 -7.78 27.34 18.11
N ASN A 250 -6.50 27.33 18.51
CA ASN A 250 -5.56 28.38 18.11
C ASN A 250 -4.83 28.00 16.80
N LEU A 251 -5.51 28.20 15.67
CA LEU A 251 -4.97 27.91 14.33
C LEU A 251 -3.76 28.79 13.97
N ASN A 252 -3.49 29.86 14.71
CA ASN A 252 -2.31 30.69 14.52
C ASN A 252 -1.03 30.07 15.14
N SER A 253 -1.17 29.01 15.95
CA SER A 253 -0.04 28.28 16.53
C SER A 253 0.37 27.09 15.66
N ILE A 254 1.66 26.70 15.73
CA ILE A 254 2.19 25.56 14.99
C ILE A 254 1.73 24.20 15.58
N GLY A 255 1.26 24.20 16.83
CA GLY A 255 0.92 22.99 17.58
C GLY A 255 -0.09 22.07 16.88
N PRO A 256 -1.27 22.56 16.45
CA PRO A 256 -2.27 21.78 15.74
C PRO A 256 -1.74 21.12 14.46
N TYR A 257 -0.92 21.85 13.70
CA TYR A 257 -0.33 21.35 12.44
C TYR A 257 0.74 20.29 12.70
N ALA A 258 1.57 20.47 13.71
CA ALA A 258 2.57 19.49 14.11
C ALA A 258 1.88 18.18 14.57
N TYR A 259 0.80 18.28 15.34
CA TYR A 259 0.01 17.11 15.74
C TYR A 259 -0.60 16.41 14.51
N SER A 260 -1.29 17.16 13.65
CA SER A 260 -1.89 16.62 12.40
C SER A 260 -0.85 15.93 11.50
N PHE A 261 0.38 16.47 11.46
CA PHE A 261 1.49 15.85 10.75
C PHE A 261 1.87 14.48 11.30
N VAL A 262 2.07 14.40 12.63
CA VAL A 262 2.44 13.14 13.31
C VAL A 262 1.33 12.11 13.16
N GLU A 263 0.09 12.51 13.39
CA GLU A 263 -1.08 11.66 13.24
C GLU A 263 -1.18 11.10 11.81
N SER A 264 -1.07 11.99 10.81
CA SER A 264 -1.13 11.61 9.39
C SER A 264 -0.02 10.63 8.99
N ILE A 265 1.22 10.82 9.48
CA ILE A 265 2.32 9.86 9.24
C ILE A 265 1.97 8.48 9.79
N VAL A 266 1.48 8.39 11.04
CA VAL A 266 1.17 7.12 11.67
C VAL A 266 0.10 6.37 10.87
N TYR A 267 -1.01 7.03 10.56
CA TYR A 267 -2.10 6.41 9.79
C TYR A 267 -1.66 6.01 8.38
N LEU A 268 -0.83 6.82 7.74
CA LEU A 268 -0.33 6.51 6.40
C LEU A 268 0.63 5.33 6.38
N VAL A 269 1.50 5.22 7.40
CA VAL A 269 2.40 4.06 7.56
C VAL A 269 1.58 2.78 7.76
N ILE A 270 0.55 2.84 8.60
CA ILE A 270 -0.35 1.69 8.85
C ILE A 270 -1.05 1.30 7.53
N ALA A 271 -1.72 2.25 6.86
CA ALA A 271 -2.42 2.00 5.60
C ALA A 271 -1.48 1.44 4.51
N TYR A 272 -0.26 1.95 4.43
CA TYR A 272 0.75 1.44 3.50
C TYR A 272 1.13 -0.02 3.81
N LEU A 273 1.44 -0.34 5.06
CA LEU A 273 1.81 -1.71 5.46
C LEU A 273 0.65 -2.70 5.22
N GLU A 274 -0.57 -2.29 5.49
CA GLU A 274 -1.77 -3.09 5.22
C GLU A 274 -1.99 -3.32 3.72
N CYS A 275 -1.82 -2.30 2.89
CA CYS A 275 -1.89 -2.45 1.43
C CYS A 275 -0.82 -3.41 0.91
N VAL A 276 0.41 -3.35 1.44
CA VAL A 276 1.49 -4.28 1.09
C VAL A 276 1.17 -5.70 1.58
N LEU A 277 0.61 -5.85 2.77
CA LEU A 277 0.17 -7.13 3.32
C LEU A 277 -0.91 -7.77 2.44
N ILE A 278 -1.94 -7.01 2.07
CA ILE A 278 -3.01 -7.47 1.16
C ILE A 278 -2.40 -7.93 -0.18
N GLY A 279 -1.52 -7.11 -0.77
CA GLY A 279 -0.81 -7.46 -1.99
C GLY A 279 -0.01 -8.76 -1.84
N THR A 280 0.71 -8.92 -0.73
CA THR A 280 1.50 -10.13 -0.43
C THR A 280 0.61 -11.36 -0.29
N ILE A 281 -0.52 -11.28 0.44
CA ILE A 281 -1.48 -12.38 0.61
C ILE A 281 -2.01 -12.83 -0.76
N ILE A 282 -2.46 -11.89 -1.60
CA ILE A 282 -3.02 -12.19 -2.91
C ILE A 282 -1.97 -12.90 -3.80
N ILE A 283 -0.74 -12.38 -3.86
CA ILE A 283 0.33 -12.97 -4.67
C ILE A 283 0.76 -14.33 -4.10
N ALA A 284 0.86 -14.48 -2.78
CA ALA A 284 1.19 -15.76 -2.15
C ALA A 284 0.16 -16.84 -2.49
N ILE A 285 -1.14 -16.54 -2.38
CA ILE A 285 -2.21 -17.48 -2.76
C ILE A 285 -2.13 -17.83 -4.25
N LYS A 286 -1.94 -16.82 -5.11
CA LYS A 286 -1.82 -17.04 -6.56
C LYS A 286 -0.57 -17.86 -6.90
N SER A 287 0.55 -17.67 -6.22
CA SER A 287 1.80 -18.38 -6.46
C SER A 287 1.68 -19.87 -6.15
N VAL A 288 0.99 -20.22 -5.06
CA VAL A 288 0.74 -21.62 -4.66
C VAL A 288 -0.28 -22.30 -5.59
N LYS A 289 -1.30 -21.56 -6.03
CA LYS A 289 -2.36 -22.08 -6.94
C LYS A 289 -1.95 -22.11 -8.40
N LYS A 290 -0.81 -21.51 -8.77
CA LYS A 290 -0.32 -21.53 -10.15
C LYS A 290 -0.07 -22.97 -10.58
N LYS A 291 -0.70 -23.38 -11.69
CA LYS A 291 -0.42 -24.69 -12.29
C LYS A 291 1.00 -24.69 -12.87
N VAL A 292 1.80 -25.64 -12.42
CA VAL A 292 3.17 -25.87 -12.93
C VAL A 292 3.09 -26.76 -14.14
N THR A 293 3.81 -26.40 -15.19
CA THR A 293 3.86 -27.19 -16.46
C THR A 293 4.60 -28.50 -16.21
N LEU A 294 4.12 -29.58 -16.83
CA LEU A 294 4.66 -30.92 -16.69
C LEU A 294 5.80 -31.18 -17.69
N ASP A 295 6.81 -30.31 -17.66
CA ASP A 295 7.95 -30.29 -18.58
C ASP A 295 9.29 -30.06 -17.84
N LYS A 296 9.30 -30.25 -16.52
CA LYS A 296 10.47 -29.93 -15.70
C LYS A 296 11.61 -30.92 -15.93
N ASP A 297 12.82 -30.37 -15.93
CA ASP A 297 14.06 -31.16 -16.00
C ASP A 297 14.63 -31.40 -14.60
N TYR A 298 14.41 -30.43 -13.68
CA TYR A 298 14.91 -30.48 -12.31
C TYR A 298 13.89 -30.00 -11.30
N ILE A 299 13.91 -30.58 -10.09
CA ILE A 299 13.22 -30.06 -8.92
C ILE A 299 14.22 -29.84 -7.79
N ILE A 300 14.35 -28.59 -7.34
CA ILE A 300 15.10 -28.22 -6.14
C ILE A 300 14.18 -28.43 -4.93
N ILE A 301 14.58 -29.24 -3.95
CA ILE A 301 13.84 -29.41 -2.70
C ILE A 301 14.53 -28.61 -1.61
N LEU A 302 13.87 -27.55 -1.15
CA LEU A 302 14.46 -26.62 -0.16
C LEU A 302 14.43 -27.25 1.25
N GLY A 303 15.55 -27.28 1.91
CA GLY A 303 15.71 -27.75 3.28
C GLY A 303 15.01 -26.86 4.32
N CYS A 304 14.77 -27.37 5.53
CA CYS A 304 14.21 -26.58 6.63
C CYS A 304 14.53 -27.08 8.04
N GLN A 305 15.01 -28.19 8.26
CA GLN A 305 15.42 -28.80 9.53
C GLN A 305 15.09 -30.30 9.54
N ILE A 306 15.98 -31.08 10.07
CA ILE A 306 15.78 -32.52 10.36
C ILE A 306 15.64 -32.75 11.85
N ARG A 307 15.28 -33.99 12.24
CA ARG A 307 15.28 -34.41 13.63
C ARG A 307 16.69 -34.77 14.07
N LYS A 308 16.91 -34.80 15.38
CA LYS A 308 18.21 -35.20 15.98
C LYS A 308 18.68 -36.59 15.59
N ASP A 309 17.77 -37.47 15.26
CA ASP A 309 18.03 -38.82 14.78
C ASP A 309 18.36 -38.91 13.27
N GLY A 310 18.40 -37.78 12.58
CA GLY A 310 18.64 -37.70 11.13
C GLY A 310 17.40 -37.94 10.27
N THR A 311 16.24 -38.20 10.86
CA THR A 311 14.99 -38.38 10.11
C THR A 311 14.34 -37.04 9.71
N LEU A 312 13.52 -37.07 8.65
CA LEU A 312 12.82 -35.88 8.19
C LEU A 312 11.78 -35.40 9.20
N THR A 313 11.74 -34.07 9.42
CA THR A 313 10.60 -33.47 10.10
C THR A 313 9.36 -33.55 9.19
N PRO A 314 8.13 -33.47 9.76
CA PRO A 314 6.90 -33.50 8.95
C PRO A 314 6.86 -32.43 7.86
N LEU A 315 7.44 -31.24 8.12
CA LEU A 315 7.53 -30.17 7.15
C LEU A 315 8.47 -30.51 5.99
N LEU A 316 9.65 -31.05 6.29
CA LEU A 316 10.63 -31.41 5.28
C LEU A 316 10.14 -32.62 4.47
N LYS A 317 9.56 -33.63 5.14
CA LYS A 317 8.92 -34.77 4.47
C LYS A 317 7.84 -34.30 3.48
N GLY A 318 6.98 -33.38 3.89
CA GLY A 318 5.94 -32.83 3.02
C GLY A 318 6.49 -32.14 1.76
N ARG A 319 7.67 -31.50 1.84
CA ARG A 319 8.36 -30.93 0.66
C ARG A 319 8.83 -32.02 -0.30
N VAL A 320 9.43 -33.07 0.20
CA VAL A 320 9.90 -34.22 -0.61
C VAL A 320 8.72 -34.94 -1.23
N ASP A 321 7.67 -35.23 -0.44
CA ASP A 321 6.45 -35.89 -0.92
C ASP A 321 5.78 -35.06 -2.05
N LYS A 322 5.77 -33.72 -1.92
CA LYS A 322 5.24 -32.84 -2.97
C LYS A 322 6.05 -32.88 -4.26
N ALA A 323 7.36 -32.98 -4.16
CA ALA A 323 8.23 -33.15 -5.31
C ALA A 323 8.01 -34.52 -6.00
N LEU A 324 7.86 -35.61 -5.21
CA LEU A 324 7.53 -36.95 -5.70
C LEU A 324 6.15 -36.98 -6.38
N GLU A 325 5.13 -36.39 -5.76
CA GLU A 325 3.78 -36.26 -6.36
C GLU A 325 3.85 -35.62 -7.75
N PHE A 326 4.58 -34.49 -7.84
CA PHE A 326 4.74 -33.79 -9.10
C PHE A 326 5.48 -34.64 -10.14
N ARG A 327 6.61 -35.25 -9.77
CA ARG A 327 7.37 -36.15 -10.66
C ARG A 327 6.51 -37.29 -11.19
N ASN A 328 5.77 -37.96 -10.30
CA ASN A 328 4.92 -39.06 -10.71
C ASN A 328 3.80 -38.63 -11.66
N LYS A 329 3.22 -37.45 -11.43
CA LYS A 329 2.24 -36.84 -12.33
C LYS A 329 2.87 -36.51 -13.68
N GLN A 330 4.04 -35.87 -13.71
CA GLN A 330 4.77 -35.55 -14.93
C GLN A 330 5.11 -36.80 -15.74
N LEU A 331 5.65 -37.81 -15.08
CA LEU A 331 6.00 -39.09 -15.74
C LEU A 331 4.77 -39.76 -16.37
N LYS A 332 3.64 -39.76 -15.67
CA LYS A 332 2.38 -40.35 -16.17
C LYS A 332 1.79 -39.57 -17.35
N GLU A 333 1.82 -38.21 -17.31
CA GLU A 333 1.13 -37.39 -18.32
C GLU A 333 2.03 -36.99 -19.51
N SER A 334 3.35 -36.84 -19.31
CA SER A 334 4.30 -36.39 -20.34
C SER A 334 5.42 -37.37 -20.67
N ASN A 335 5.47 -38.52 -19.99
CA ASN A 335 6.53 -39.53 -20.09
C ASN A 335 7.95 -38.97 -19.93
N LYS A 336 8.07 -37.84 -19.19
CA LYS A 336 9.32 -37.15 -18.93
C LYS A 336 9.72 -37.26 -17.48
N ASP A 337 10.86 -37.88 -17.19
CA ASP A 337 11.42 -37.91 -15.84
C ASP A 337 12.24 -36.66 -15.55
N LEU A 338 12.59 -36.43 -14.30
CA LEU A 338 13.31 -35.28 -13.82
C LEU A 338 14.35 -35.65 -12.75
N ILE A 339 15.29 -34.74 -12.50
CA ILE A 339 16.35 -34.88 -11.52
C ILE A 339 15.98 -34.09 -10.26
N PHE A 340 16.10 -34.73 -9.09
CA PHE A 340 15.92 -34.10 -7.80
C PHE A 340 17.21 -33.43 -7.32
N ILE A 341 17.08 -32.25 -6.73
CA ILE A 341 18.17 -31.53 -6.08
C ILE A 341 17.77 -31.20 -4.64
N PRO A 342 17.93 -32.17 -3.70
CA PRO A 342 17.84 -31.86 -2.27
C PRO A 342 18.92 -30.84 -1.89
N SER A 343 18.52 -29.77 -1.20
CA SER A 343 19.40 -28.67 -0.86
C SER A 343 19.24 -28.23 0.60
N GLY A 344 20.33 -28.26 1.37
CA GLY A 344 20.38 -27.85 2.76
C GLY A 344 21.59 -28.44 3.49
N ALA A 345 22.38 -27.57 4.15
CA ALA A 345 23.55 -27.97 4.92
C ALA A 345 23.17 -28.69 6.22
N LYS A 346 24.18 -29.19 6.91
CA LYS A 346 24.09 -29.74 8.24
C LYS A 346 23.98 -28.61 9.27
N GLY A 347 22.93 -28.62 10.09
CA GLY A 347 22.78 -27.75 11.25
C GLY A 347 23.76 -28.13 12.39
N SER A 348 23.93 -27.24 13.36
CA SER A 348 24.88 -27.43 14.47
C SER A 348 24.52 -28.60 15.39
N ASP A 349 23.23 -28.97 15.47
CA ASP A 349 22.67 -30.02 16.30
C ASP A 349 22.15 -31.24 15.52
N GLU A 350 22.48 -31.32 14.22
CA GLU A 350 22.08 -32.38 13.31
C GLU A 350 23.22 -33.40 13.10
N VAL A 351 22.87 -34.64 12.84
CA VAL A 351 23.86 -35.73 12.61
C VAL A 351 24.32 -35.78 11.15
N ILE A 352 23.44 -35.49 10.21
CA ILE A 352 23.70 -35.44 8.77
C ILE A 352 23.16 -34.09 8.19
N SER A 353 23.43 -33.80 6.93
CA SER A 353 22.85 -32.62 6.27
C SER A 353 21.36 -32.84 5.95
N GLU A 354 20.61 -31.75 5.89
CA GLU A 354 19.21 -31.80 5.45
C GLU A 354 19.10 -32.42 4.05
N ALA A 355 20.03 -32.10 3.17
CA ALA A 355 20.07 -32.64 1.81
C ALA A 355 20.31 -34.14 1.78
N GLU A 356 21.22 -34.65 2.63
CA GLU A 356 21.49 -36.11 2.74
C GLU A 356 20.28 -36.84 3.33
N ALA A 357 19.62 -36.30 4.35
CA ALA A 357 18.40 -36.87 4.91
C ALA A 357 17.28 -37.00 3.84
N MET A 358 17.12 -35.93 2.99
CA MET A 358 16.16 -35.94 1.87
C MET A 358 16.55 -36.99 0.81
N LYS A 359 17.86 -37.09 0.45
CA LYS A 359 18.36 -38.12 -0.47
C LYS A 359 18.02 -39.51 0.03
N ASN A 360 18.34 -39.80 1.30
CA ASN A 360 18.06 -41.10 1.89
C ASN A 360 16.57 -41.43 1.81
N TYR A 361 15.70 -40.48 2.10
CA TYR A 361 14.26 -40.70 1.96
C TYR A 361 13.84 -40.92 0.50
N LEU A 362 14.39 -40.17 -0.49
CA LEU A 362 14.10 -40.40 -1.92
C LEU A 362 14.50 -41.82 -2.36
N LEU A 363 15.65 -42.32 -1.91
CA LEU A 363 16.08 -43.68 -2.19
C LEU A 363 15.10 -44.73 -1.62
N THR A 364 14.55 -44.54 -0.42
CA THR A 364 13.51 -45.44 0.15
C THR A 364 12.20 -45.38 -0.66
N GLN A 365 11.95 -44.31 -1.42
CA GLN A 365 10.79 -44.20 -2.30
C GLN A 365 11.06 -44.74 -3.72
N GLY A 366 12.21 -45.42 -3.94
CA GLY A 366 12.54 -46.05 -5.21
C GLY A 366 13.09 -45.13 -6.27
N ILE A 367 13.59 -43.93 -5.92
CA ILE A 367 14.25 -43.04 -6.85
C ILE A 367 15.71 -43.50 -7.05
N ASP A 368 16.14 -43.63 -8.32
CA ASP A 368 17.51 -43.99 -8.65
C ASP A 368 18.49 -42.91 -8.16
N GLU A 369 19.59 -43.31 -7.54
CA GLU A 369 20.62 -42.43 -7.03
C GLU A 369 21.19 -41.49 -8.14
N LYS A 370 21.27 -41.96 -9.40
CA LYS A 370 21.68 -41.17 -10.56
C LYS A 370 20.76 -39.99 -10.88
N SER A 371 19.50 -40.04 -10.40
CA SER A 371 18.49 -38.99 -10.52
C SER A 371 18.51 -38.01 -9.35
N ILE A 372 19.53 -38.04 -8.48
CA ILE A 372 19.62 -37.19 -7.29
C ILE A 372 20.97 -36.44 -7.30
N LEU A 373 20.93 -35.11 -7.30
CA LEU A 373 22.10 -34.24 -7.14
C LEU A 373 22.00 -33.56 -5.77
N VAL A 374 23.00 -33.68 -4.91
CA VAL A 374 22.95 -33.19 -3.52
C VAL A 374 23.66 -31.85 -3.38
N ASP A 375 23.00 -30.85 -2.77
CA ASP A 375 23.63 -29.63 -2.28
C ASP A 375 23.59 -29.62 -0.75
N ASP A 376 24.67 -30.03 -0.13
CA ASP A 376 24.86 -30.15 1.32
C ASP A 376 25.57 -28.92 1.97
N LYS A 377 25.74 -27.81 1.20
CA LYS A 377 26.55 -26.65 1.63
C LYS A 377 25.73 -25.43 1.96
N SER A 378 24.50 -25.34 1.48
CA SER A 378 23.66 -24.14 1.59
C SER A 378 23.04 -23.99 2.98
N LYS A 379 23.21 -22.80 3.59
CA LYS A 379 22.77 -22.46 4.94
C LYS A 379 21.48 -21.60 4.98
N ASN A 380 21.03 -21.10 3.86
CA ASN A 380 19.85 -20.24 3.74
C ASN A 380 19.21 -20.39 2.36
N THR A 381 18.02 -19.85 2.18
CA THR A 381 17.24 -19.98 0.94
C THR A 381 17.97 -19.39 -0.29
N PHE A 382 18.73 -18.30 -0.12
CA PHE A 382 19.50 -17.71 -1.21
C PHE A 382 20.60 -18.69 -1.69
N GLU A 383 21.33 -19.28 -0.76
CA GLU A 383 22.34 -20.30 -1.04
C GLU A 383 21.75 -21.58 -1.61
N ASN A 384 20.60 -22.04 -1.06
CA ASN A 384 19.90 -23.22 -1.59
C ASN A 384 19.65 -23.08 -3.10
N ILE A 385 19.09 -21.96 -3.53
CA ILE A 385 18.81 -21.70 -4.95
C ILE A 385 20.12 -21.54 -5.74
N LYS A 386 21.07 -20.77 -5.21
CA LYS A 386 22.34 -20.48 -5.88
C LYS A 386 23.20 -21.73 -6.10
N PHE A 387 23.34 -22.57 -5.09
CA PHE A 387 24.20 -23.75 -5.18
C PHE A 387 23.53 -24.88 -5.93
N SER A 388 22.22 -25.09 -5.74
CA SER A 388 21.45 -26.01 -6.57
C SER A 388 21.53 -25.66 -8.06
N ASN A 389 21.43 -24.37 -8.40
CA ASN A 389 21.55 -23.93 -9.79
C ASN A 389 22.94 -24.22 -10.41
N LYS A 390 24.02 -24.23 -9.61
CA LYS A 390 25.36 -24.60 -10.07
C LYS A 390 25.50 -26.08 -10.43
N LEU A 391 24.66 -26.96 -9.84
CA LEU A 391 24.64 -28.39 -10.15
C LEU A 391 23.94 -28.67 -11.47
N ILE A 392 23.16 -27.75 -11.99
CA ILE A 392 22.37 -27.91 -13.22
C ILE A 392 23.29 -27.70 -14.43
N LYS A 393 23.51 -28.79 -15.19
CA LYS A 393 24.35 -28.78 -16.39
C LYS A 393 23.59 -28.41 -17.67
N LYS A 394 22.30 -28.62 -17.74
CA LYS A 394 21.47 -28.40 -18.91
C LYS A 394 21.24 -26.89 -19.12
N LYS A 395 21.63 -26.35 -20.26
CA LYS A 395 21.31 -24.98 -20.67
C LYS A 395 19.79 -24.84 -20.86
N ASN A 396 19.21 -23.74 -20.40
CA ASN A 396 17.78 -23.46 -20.47
C ASN A 396 16.89 -24.57 -19.85
N ALA A 397 17.35 -25.15 -18.75
CA ALA A 397 16.59 -26.16 -18.02
C ALA A 397 15.27 -25.58 -17.47
N ASN A 398 14.19 -26.33 -17.60
CA ASN A 398 12.94 -26.03 -16.93
C ASN A 398 12.98 -26.52 -15.48
N ILE A 399 13.00 -25.62 -14.52
CA ILE A 399 13.25 -25.93 -13.11
C ILE A 399 12.01 -25.59 -12.28
N ALA A 400 11.65 -26.50 -11.37
CA ALA A 400 10.74 -26.22 -10.28
C ALA A 400 11.47 -26.28 -8.93
N PHE A 401 10.90 -25.68 -7.92
CA PHE A 401 11.31 -25.88 -6.53
C PHE A 401 10.16 -26.34 -5.67
N SER A 402 10.43 -27.19 -4.69
CA SER A 402 9.46 -27.68 -3.70
C SER A 402 9.77 -27.10 -2.33
N THR A 403 8.76 -26.52 -1.71
CA THR A 403 8.83 -25.96 -0.35
C THR A 403 7.46 -25.97 0.31
N THR A 404 7.31 -25.42 1.53
CA THR A 404 6.02 -25.25 2.20
C THR A 404 5.21 -24.12 1.57
N ASN A 405 3.90 -24.22 1.55
CA ASN A 405 2.99 -23.28 0.87
C ASN A 405 3.18 -21.81 1.28
N TYR A 406 3.45 -21.53 2.56
CA TYR A 406 3.71 -20.16 3.05
C TYR A 406 5.06 -19.59 2.57
N HIS A 407 6.01 -20.44 2.18
CA HIS A 407 7.36 -20.05 1.77
C HIS A 407 7.53 -19.93 0.24
N VAL A 408 6.58 -20.44 -0.57
CA VAL A 408 6.66 -20.44 -2.03
C VAL A 408 6.93 -19.06 -2.61
N LEU A 409 6.20 -18.04 -2.13
CA LEU A 409 6.36 -16.67 -2.64
C LEU A 409 7.78 -16.15 -2.39
N ARG A 410 8.28 -16.24 -1.13
CA ARG A 410 9.60 -15.70 -0.80
C ARG A 410 10.73 -16.45 -1.49
N ALA A 411 10.66 -17.77 -1.56
CA ALA A 411 11.65 -18.56 -2.32
C ALA A 411 11.67 -18.18 -3.81
N GLY A 412 10.50 -17.96 -4.41
CA GLY A 412 10.40 -17.50 -5.79
C GLY A 412 10.92 -16.08 -6.01
N LEU A 413 10.71 -15.16 -5.06
CA LEU A 413 11.29 -13.81 -5.09
C LEU A 413 12.83 -13.89 -5.08
N ILE A 414 13.41 -14.67 -4.17
CA ILE A 414 14.86 -14.88 -4.06
C ILE A 414 15.43 -15.50 -5.34
N ALA A 415 14.70 -16.45 -5.96
CA ALA A 415 15.13 -17.02 -7.24
C ALA A 415 15.13 -15.96 -8.35
N THR A 416 14.12 -15.11 -8.39
CA THR A 416 14.01 -14.03 -9.38
C THR A 416 15.11 -12.98 -9.22
N GLU A 417 15.53 -12.65 -7.98
CA GLU A 417 16.68 -11.78 -7.73
C GLU A 417 17.99 -12.34 -8.27
N GLN A 418 18.12 -13.67 -8.30
CA GLN A 418 19.25 -14.36 -8.89
C GLN A 418 19.15 -14.52 -10.43
N GLY A 419 18.12 -13.91 -11.05
CA GLY A 419 17.89 -13.98 -12.49
C GLY A 419 17.25 -15.28 -12.97
N LEU A 420 16.72 -16.11 -12.05
CA LEU A 420 16.15 -17.41 -12.37
C LEU A 420 14.62 -17.31 -12.46
N LYS A 421 14.03 -17.96 -13.47
CA LYS A 421 12.58 -18.15 -13.59
C LYS A 421 12.28 -19.59 -13.20
N LEU A 422 11.82 -19.78 -11.96
CA LEU A 422 11.46 -21.09 -11.42
C LEU A 422 9.94 -21.18 -11.20
N ASP A 423 9.40 -22.40 -11.24
CA ASP A 423 8.04 -22.66 -10.78
C ASP A 423 8.03 -23.25 -9.37
N GLY A 424 7.10 -22.80 -8.53
CA GLY A 424 7.03 -23.19 -7.12
C GLY A 424 5.95 -24.24 -6.84
N LEU A 425 6.32 -25.27 -6.09
CA LEU A 425 5.44 -26.32 -5.57
C LEU A 425 5.32 -26.16 -4.05
N GLY A 426 4.10 -25.89 -3.56
CA GLY A 426 3.83 -25.71 -2.15
C GLY A 426 3.26 -26.96 -1.50
N SER A 427 3.96 -27.54 -0.52
CA SER A 427 3.40 -28.58 0.36
C SER A 427 2.46 -27.97 1.39
N SER A 428 1.41 -28.69 1.76
CA SER A 428 0.43 -28.24 2.75
C SER A 428 1.02 -28.18 4.16
N THR A 429 0.53 -27.22 4.95
CA THR A 429 0.94 -27.03 6.34
C THR A 429 -0.28 -26.93 7.24
N LYS A 430 -0.16 -27.30 8.51
CA LYS A 430 -1.23 -27.16 9.49
C LYS A 430 -1.60 -25.71 9.70
N SER A 431 -2.90 -25.39 9.77
CA SER A 431 -3.41 -24.01 9.80
C SER A 431 -2.87 -23.17 10.96
N TYR A 432 -2.71 -23.75 12.16
CA TYR A 432 -2.19 -23.05 13.32
C TYR A 432 -0.72 -22.59 13.14
N PHE A 433 0.05 -23.31 12.34
CA PHE A 433 1.45 -22.98 12.05
C PHE A 433 1.54 -21.97 10.90
N TRP A 434 0.62 -22.07 9.92
CA TRP A 434 0.67 -21.31 8.69
C TRP A 434 0.68 -19.79 8.92
N ILE A 435 -0.18 -19.29 9.83
CA ILE A 435 -0.33 -17.86 10.09
C ILE A 435 0.98 -17.24 10.59
N ASN A 436 1.59 -17.84 11.62
CA ASN A 436 2.86 -17.37 12.17
C ASN A 436 3.99 -17.47 11.15
N ALA A 437 4.04 -18.58 10.41
CA ALA A 437 5.03 -18.78 9.37
C ALA A 437 4.88 -17.74 8.27
N PHE A 438 3.64 -17.46 7.80
CA PHE A 438 3.38 -16.47 6.79
C PHE A 438 3.78 -15.04 7.23
N ILE A 439 3.48 -14.66 8.47
CA ILE A 439 3.88 -13.33 9.00
C ILE A 439 5.41 -13.21 9.06
N ARG A 440 6.11 -14.27 9.47
CA ARG A 440 7.57 -14.31 9.44
C ARG A 440 8.11 -14.12 8.01
N GLU A 441 7.52 -14.78 7.03
CA GLU A 441 7.88 -14.62 5.62
C GLU A 441 7.58 -13.21 5.10
N PHE A 442 6.45 -12.62 5.52
CA PHE A 442 6.11 -11.24 5.20
C PHE A 442 7.14 -10.24 5.75
N ILE A 443 7.48 -10.35 7.05
CA ILE A 443 8.51 -9.51 7.68
C ILE A 443 9.87 -9.71 6.98
N GLY A 444 10.24 -10.95 6.66
CA GLY A 444 11.46 -11.25 5.92
C GLY A 444 11.50 -10.55 4.55
N THR A 445 10.37 -10.59 3.82
CA THR A 445 10.23 -9.92 2.52
C THR A 445 10.32 -8.40 2.64
N LEU A 446 9.69 -7.79 3.66
CA LEU A 446 9.82 -6.35 3.94
C LEU A 446 11.27 -5.96 4.22
N PHE A 447 11.99 -6.77 4.98
CA PHE A 447 13.39 -6.50 5.31
C PHE A 447 14.30 -6.63 4.10
N GLU A 448 14.10 -7.63 3.25
CA GLU A 448 14.84 -7.80 1.99
C GLU A 448 14.65 -6.58 1.08
N GLU A 449 13.43 -6.05 1.01
CA GLU A 449 13.05 -4.93 0.14
C GLU A 449 13.08 -3.54 0.84
N ARG A 450 13.70 -3.44 2.03
CA ARG A 450 13.68 -2.24 2.90
C ARG A 450 14.09 -0.93 2.20
N LYS A 451 15.02 -0.98 1.24
CA LYS A 451 15.43 0.22 0.49
C LYS A 451 14.26 0.84 -0.29
N LYS A 452 13.42 0.00 -0.90
CA LYS A 452 12.23 0.47 -1.64
C LYS A 452 11.21 1.09 -0.70
N HIS A 453 10.99 0.48 0.47
CA HIS A 453 10.09 1.02 1.50
C HIS A 453 10.56 2.36 2.05
N ILE A 454 11.87 2.51 2.34
CA ILE A 454 12.45 3.77 2.82
C ILE A 454 12.22 4.89 1.79
N ILE A 455 12.44 4.63 0.50
CA ILE A 455 12.19 5.61 -0.57
C ILE A 455 10.71 6.05 -0.58
N VAL A 456 9.79 5.09 -0.50
CA VAL A 456 8.35 5.39 -0.48
C VAL A 456 7.99 6.24 0.74
N PHE A 457 8.45 5.86 1.94
CA PHE A 457 8.20 6.64 3.16
C PHE A 457 8.79 8.05 3.10
N SER A 458 9.99 8.21 2.56
CA SER A 458 10.61 9.54 2.38
C SER A 458 9.77 10.43 1.46
N LEU A 459 9.26 9.89 0.34
CA LEU A 459 8.39 10.63 -0.57
C LEU A 459 7.06 11.04 0.10
N ILE A 460 6.48 10.14 0.86
CA ILE A 460 5.25 10.38 1.62
C ILE A 460 5.44 11.52 2.62
N ILE A 461 6.53 11.49 3.40
CA ILE A 461 6.84 12.54 4.37
C ILE A 461 6.98 13.90 3.69
N VAL A 462 7.70 13.98 2.57
CA VAL A 462 7.86 15.23 1.81
C VAL A 462 6.51 15.78 1.33
N ILE A 463 5.65 14.91 0.80
CA ILE A 463 4.31 15.31 0.33
C ILE A 463 3.46 15.82 1.50
N LEU A 464 3.47 15.14 2.65
CA LEU A 464 2.72 15.58 3.84
C LEU A 464 3.22 16.93 4.37
N ILE A 465 4.54 17.15 4.42
CA ILE A 465 5.11 18.44 4.82
C ILE A 465 4.58 19.55 3.90
N LEU A 466 4.63 19.36 2.59
CA LEU A 466 4.11 20.33 1.62
C LEU A 466 2.62 20.62 1.82
N MET A 467 1.80 19.59 1.99
CA MET A 467 0.35 19.73 2.19
C MET A 467 0.04 20.51 3.46
N ILE A 468 0.66 20.17 4.59
CA ILE A 468 0.43 20.82 5.88
C ILE A 468 0.95 22.27 5.86
N THR A 469 2.07 22.50 5.19
CA THR A 469 2.62 23.87 5.01
C THR A 469 1.64 24.74 4.24
N ILE A 470 1.04 24.24 3.17
CA ILE A 470 0.01 24.98 2.40
C ILE A 470 -1.19 25.29 3.31
N THR A 471 -1.67 24.33 4.09
CA THR A 471 -2.80 24.53 5.01
C THR A 471 -2.46 25.55 6.11
N TYR A 472 -1.23 25.52 6.64
CA TYR A 472 -0.77 26.48 7.63
C TYR A 472 -0.80 27.90 7.10
N PHE A 473 -0.22 28.13 5.90
CA PHE A 473 -0.22 29.46 5.30
C PHE A 473 -1.62 29.94 4.91
N ASP A 474 -2.51 29.06 4.46
CA ASP A 474 -3.89 29.42 4.15
C ASP A 474 -4.67 29.94 5.38
N ASN A 475 -4.39 29.38 6.57
CA ASN A 475 -5.07 29.77 7.79
C ASN A 475 -4.43 30.97 8.51
N ASN A 476 -3.19 31.34 8.17
CA ASN A 476 -2.44 32.39 8.88
C ASN A 476 -2.12 33.63 8.03
N ILE A 477 -2.57 33.70 6.78
CA ILE A 477 -2.54 34.89 5.92
C ILE A 477 -3.93 35.49 5.80
#